data_cc2a028e4a02ddf10913db6ed38a6303
#
_entry.id   cc2a028e4a02ddf10913db6ed38a6303
#
_cell.length_a   1.000
_cell.length_b   1.000
_cell.length_c   1.000
_cell.angle_alpha   90.00
_cell.angle_beta   90.00
_cell.angle_gamma   90.00
#
_symmetry.space_group_name_H-M   'P 1'
#
loop_
_entity.id
_entity.type
_entity.pdbx_description
1 polymer ?
#
loop_
_entity_poly.entity_id
_entity_poly.type
_entity_poly.pdbx_seq_one_letter_code
_entity_poly.pdbx_strand_id
1 'polypeptide(L)'
;MSIKIGILGYGNLGKGVECAIRQNEDMELAAVFTRRDPATVKILTEGAAVCRVEDVEAWKDKIDVMILCGGSATDLPEQTPKYAKLFNVIDSFDTHARIPEHFGNVDAAAKEGGNVGIISVGWDPGMFSLNRLYANAILPDGKDYTFWGKGVSQGHSDAIRRVEGVKDGKQYTIPVEAALEAVRNGENPELTTRGSRCCKG
;
A
#
# COMPACT_ATOMS: atom_id res chain seq x y z
N MET A 1 -20.86 16.94 6.13
CA MET A 1 -19.82 17.40 5.15
C MET A 1 -19.00 16.16 4.86
N SER A 2 -18.95 15.69 3.61
CA SER A 2 -18.19 14.51 3.22
C SER A 2 -16.77 14.90 2.82
N ILE A 3 -15.81 14.03 3.09
CA ILE A 3 -14.41 14.17 2.66
C ILE A 3 -14.33 13.72 1.19
N LYS A 4 -13.92 14.63 0.32
CA LYS A 4 -13.77 14.36 -1.12
C LYS A 4 -12.43 13.71 -1.42
N ILE A 5 -12.46 12.51 -1.94
CA ILE A 5 -11.29 11.67 -2.14
C ILE A 5 -10.99 11.52 -3.63
N GLY A 6 -9.72 11.72 -3.99
CA GLY A 6 -9.16 11.33 -5.28
C GLY A 6 -8.35 10.04 -5.17
N ILE A 7 -8.43 9.17 -6.15
CA ILE A 7 -7.59 7.97 -6.25
C ILE A 7 -6.64 8.13 -7.43
N LEU A 8 -5.34 8.09 -7.18
CA LEU A 8 -4.34 8.09 -8.24
C LEU A 8 -3.78 6.67 -8.44
N GLY A 9 -4.12 6.09 -9.58
CA GLY A 9 -3.81 4.70 -9.90
C GLY A 9 -4.97 3.75 -9.59
N TYR A 10 -5.55 3.14 -10.62
CA TYR A 10 -6.71 2.26 -10.48
C TYR A 10 -6.36 0.82 -10.85
N GLY A 11 -5.42 0.26 -10.05
CA GLY A 11 -5.08 -1.16 -10.00
C GLY A 11 -5.91 -1.88 -8.91
N ASN A 12 -5.39 -2.99 -8.40
CA ASN A 12 -6.06 -3.73 -7.33
C ASN A 12 -6.23 -2.90 -6.06
N LEU A 13 -5.20 -2.12 -5.68
CA LEU A 13 -5.25 -1.26 -4.52
C LEU A 13 -6.30 -0.15 -4.70
N GLY A 14 -6.28 0.57 -5.84
CA GLY A 14 -7.26 1.63 -6.11
C GLY A 14 -8.70 1.14 -6.12
N LYS A 15 -8.96 -0.07 -6.64
CA LYS A 15 -10.28 -0.72 -6.55
C LYS A 15 -10.67 -1.04 -5.11
N GLY A 16 -9.73 -1.53 -4.31
CA GLY A 16 -9.96 -1.78 -2.88
C GLY A 16 -10.28 -0.49 -2.11
N VAL A 17 -9.57 0.59 -2.40
CA VAL A 17 -9.84 1.91 -1.82
C VAL A 17 -11.23 2.42 -2.20
N GLU A 18 -11.63 2.30 -3.47
CA GLU A 18 -12.99 2.65 -3.88
C GLU A 18 -14.06 1.85 -3.12
N CYS A 19 -13.86 0.53 -2.99
CA CYS A 19 -14.79 -0.31 -2.22
C CYS A 19 -14.88 0.14 -0.75
N ALA A 20 -13.76 0.57 -0.15
CA ALA A 20 -13.75 1.07 1.22
C ALA A 20 -14.46 2.43 1.34
N ILE A 21 -14.22 3.36 0.43
CA ILE A 21 -14.90 4.67 0.40
C ILE A 21 -16.41 4.47 0.36
N ARG A 22 -16.92 3.59 -0.47
CA ARG A 22 -18.35 3.31 -0.63
C ARG A 22 -19.03 2.76 0.62
N GLN A 23 -18.28 2.30 1.62
CA GLN A 23 -18.79 1.79 2.89
C GLN A 23 -18.78 2.85 4.00
N ASN A 24 -18.27 4.04 3.72
CA ASN A 24 -18.16 5.13 4.69
C ASN A 24 -19.00 6.32 4.21
N GLU A 25 -20.01 6.67 4.97
CA GLU A 25 -20.99 7.72 4.63
C GLU A 25 -20.40 9.15 4.66
N ASP A 26 -19.29 9.33 5.36
CA ASP A 26 -18.56 10.58 5.48
C ASP A 26 -17.50 10.79 4.39
N MET A 27 -17.39 9.85 3.45
CA MET A 27 -16.43 9.87 2.34
C MET A 27 -17.12 9.87 0.98
N GLU A 28 -16.57 10.61 0.03
CA GLU A 28 -17.06 10.70 -1.34
C GLU A 28 -15.92 10.53 -2.33
N LEU A 29 -16.04 9.58 -3.27
CA LEU A 29 -15.09 9.46 -4.37
C LEU A 29 -15.39 10.55 -5.41
N ALA A 30 -14.52 11.55 -5.50
CA ALA A 30 -14.64 12.65 -6.46
C ALA A 30 -14.07 12.26 -7.84
N ALA A 31 -12.88 11.65 -7.87
CA ALA A 31 -12.24 11.30 -9.12
C ALA A 31 -11.24 10.14 -8.97
N VAL A 32 -11.05 9.43 -10.08
CA VAL A 32 -9.99 8.42 -10.29
C VAL A 32 -9.07 8.92 -11.40
N PHE A 33 -7.77 8.92 -11.13
CA PHE A 33 -6.74 9.33 -12.09
C PHE A 33 -5.96 8.13 -12.59
N THR A 34 -5.76 8.04 -13.90
CA THR A 34 -5.15 6.89 -14.56
C THR A 34 -4.23 7.28 -15.71
N ARG A 35 -3.18 6.48 -15.93
CA ARG A 35 -2.32 6.57 -17.12
C ARG A 35 -2.95 5.87 -18.34
N ARG A 36 -3.92 4.99 -18.09
CA ARG A 36 -4.67 4.31 -19.16
C ARG A 36 -5.69 5.28 -19.77
N ASP A 37 -6.24 4.92 -20.93
CA ASP A 37 -7.37 5.66 -21.47
C ASP A 37 -8.55 5.63 -20.47
N PRO A 38 -9.03 6.78 -19.98
CA PRO A 38 -10.14 6.86 -19.03
C PRO A 38 -11.38 6.10 -19.48
N ALA A 39 -11.69 6.07 -20.79
CA ALA A 39 -12.82 5.36 -21.35
C ALA A 39 -12.75 3.83 -21.12
N THR A 40 -11.56 3.29 -20.89
CA THR A 40 -11.35 1.85 -20.64
C THR A 40 -11.44 1.48 -19.16
N VAL A 41 -11.47 2.45 -18.27
CA VAL A 41 -11.48 2.23 -16.82
C VAL A 41 -12.91 2.24 -16.31
N LYS A 42 -13.36 1.10 -15.80
CA LYS A 42 -14.69 0.94 -15.19
C LYS A 42 -14.56 1.05 -13.68
N ILE A 43 -15.17 2.05 -13.10
CA ILE A 43 -15.31 2.26 -11.66
C ILE A 43 -16.70 1.80 -11.19
N LEU A 44 -16.87 1.60 -9.87
CA LEU A 44 -18.12 1.14 -9.27
C LEU A 44 -18.98 2.30 -8.77
N THR A 45 -18.38 3.46 -8.54
CA THR A 45 -19.05 4.63 -7.94
C THR A 45 -19.66 5.49 -9.05
N GLU A 46 -20.98 5.55 -9.08
CA GLU A 46 -21.70 6.39 -10.03
C GLU A 46 -21.43 7.88 -9.73
N GLY A 47 -21.24 8.66 -10.78
CA GLY A 47 -21.02 10.10 -10.68
C GLY A 47 -19.56 10.53 -10.42
N ALA A 48 -18.68 9.62 -10.00
CA ALA A 48 -17.27 9.94 -9.88
C ALA A 48 -16.60 10.06 -11.26
N ALA A 49 -15.66 11.01 -11.39
CA ALA A 49 -14.97 11.24 -12.65
C ALA A 49 -13.82 10.23 -12.85
N VAL A 50 -13.56 9.88 -14.11
CA VAL A 50 -12.32 9.16 -14.48
C VAL A 50 -11.52 10.06 -15.40
N CYS A 51 -10.32 10.45 -14.96
CA CYS A 51 -9.48 11.44 -15.59
C CYS A 51 -8.09 10.88 -15.91
N ARG A 52 -7.37 11.56 -16.79
CA ARG A 52 -5.96 11.28 -16.99
C ARG A 52 -5.13 11.81 -15.82
N VAL A 53 -3.97 11.20 -15.59
CA VAL A 53 -3.05 11.63 -14.51
C VAL A 53 -2.54 13.06 -14.74
N GLU A 54 -2.48 13.51 -15.97
CA GLU A 54 -2.08 14.86 -16.35
C GLU A 54 -3.06 15.93 -15.88
N ASP A 55 -4.32 15.56 -15.65
CA ASP A 55 -5.40 16.48 -15.25
C ASP A 55 -5.49 16.68 -13.72
N VAL A 56 -4.66 16.00 -12.92
CA VAL A 56 -4.73 16.01 -11.44
C VAL A 56 -4.72 17.44 -10.88
N GLU A 57 -3.89 18.32 -11.42
CA GLU A 57 -3.72 19.68 -10.90
C GLU A 57 -5.01 20.52 -10.99
N ALA A 58 -5.86 20.24 -11.99
CA ALA A 58 -7.16 20.91 -12.16
C ALA A 58 -8.20 20.52 -11.10
N TRP A 59 -7.85 19.58 -10.23
CA TRP A 59 -8.71 19.07 -9.15
C TRP A 59 -8.30 19.56 -7.76
N LYS A 60 -7.32 20.45 -7.66
CA LYS A 60 -6.77 20.93 -6.38
C LYS A 60 -7.85 21.42 -5.41
N ASP A 61 -8.83 22.14 -5.89
CA ASP A 61 -9.90 22.72 -5.05
C ASP A 61 -11.14 21.81 -4.95
N LYS A 62 -11.08 20.61 -5.52
CA LYS A 62 -12.21 19.67 -5.60
C LYS A 62 -11.97 18.38 -4.81
N ILE A 63 -10.76 18.15 -4.34
CA ILE A 63 -10.33 16.96 -3.61
C ILE A 63 -9.68 17.39 -2.31
N ASP A 64 -10.15 16.83 -1.21
CA ASP A 64 -9.58 17.07 0.12
C ASP A 64 -8.38 16.17 0.41
N VAL A 65 -8.44 14.92 -0.09
CA VAL A 65 -7.40 13.89 0.13
C VAL A 65 -7.16 13.10 -1.15
N MET A 66 -5.90 12.99 -1.57
CA MET A 66 -5.47 12.15 -2.68
C MET A 66 -4.86 10.85 -2.14
N ILE A 67 -5.44 9.70 -2.50
CA ILE A 67 -4.89 8.38 -2.16
C ILE A 67 -4.08 7.86 -3.34
N LEU A 68 -2.78 7.65 -3.11
CA LEU A 68 -1.81 7.27 -4.13
C LEU A 68 -1.66 5.75 -4.15
N CYS A 69 -2.15 5.13 -5.21
CA CYS A 69 -2.19 3.67 -5.40
C CYS A 69 -1.20 3.19 -6.47
N GLY A 70 -0.12 3.93 -6.67
CA GLY A 70 0.97 3.58 -7.57
C GLY A 70 1.88 2.49 -7.04
N GLY A 71 2.82 2.04 -7.85
CA GLY A 71 3.85 1.07 -7.45
C GLY A 71 4.79 1.65 -6.41
N SER A 72 4.96 0.96 -5.28
CA SER A 72 5.77 1.42 -4.16
C SER A 72 7.22 1.72 -4.57
N ALA A 73 7.85 0.82 -5.34
CA ALA A 73 9.24 0.99 -5.74
C ALA A 73 9.44 1.93 -6.94
N THR A 74 8.39 2.17 -7.74
CA THR A 74 8.50 2.84 -9.04
C THR A 74 7.80 4.19 -9.12
N ASP A 75 6.59 4.27 -8.56
CA ASP A 75 5.73 5.44 -8.73
C ASP A 75 5.72 6.34 -7.49
N LEU A 76 5.53 5.77 -6.30
CA LEU A 76 5.33 6.53 -5.06
C LEU A 76 6.51 7.42 -4.65
N PRO A 77 7.80 7.04 -4.86
CA PRO A 77 8.92 7.92 -4.52
C PRO A 77 8.87 9.31 -5.18
N GLU A 78 8.30 9.39 -6.37
CA GLU A 78 8.14 10.65 -7.11
C GLU A 78 6.75 11.24 -6.95
N GLN A 79 5.71 10.40 -7.00
CA GLN A 79 4.32 10.86 -6.97
C GLN A 79 3.93 11.44 -5.61
N THR A 80 4.32 10.79 -4.51
CA THR A 80 3.87 11.25 -3.19
C THR A 80 4.40 12.65 -2.86
N PRO A 81 5.70 12.96 -2.99
CA PRO A 81 6.18 14.32 -2.76
C PRO A 81 5.60 15.34 -3.76
N LYS A 82 5.42 14.95 -5.04
CA LYS A 82 4.82 15.84 -6.03
C LYS A 82 3.41 16.28 -5.63
N TYR A 83 2.56 15.31 -5.27
CA TYR A 83 1.15 15.61 -4.97
C TYR A 83 0.91 16.09 -3.55
N ALA A 84 1.83 15.83 -2.61
CA ALA A 84 1.78 16.42 -1.27
C ALA A 84 1.86 17.95 -1.27
N LYS A 85 2.43 18.56 -2.30
CA LYS A 85 2.41 20.02 -2.48
C LYS A 85 1.02 20.57 -2.83
N LEU A 86 0.14 19.74 -3.35
CA LEU A 86 -1.17 20.15 -3.87
C LEU A 86 -2.34 19.70 -3.01
N PHE A 87 -2.22 18.54 -2.36
CA PHE A 87 -3.28 17.85 -1.61
C PHE A 87 -2.77 17.28 -0.29
N ASN A 88 -3.66 17.03 0.64
CA ASN A 88 -3.38 16.01 1.66
C ASN A 88 -3.25 14.66 0.96
N VAL A 89 -2.24 13.89 1.31
CA VAL A 89 -1.93 12.63 0.60
C VAL A 89 -1.88 11.44 1.54
N ILE A 90 -2.28 10.29 1.01
CA ILE A 90 -2.10 8.99 1.66
C ILE A 90 -1.43 8.06 0.66
N ASP A 91 -0.36 7.35 1.07
CA ASP A 91 0.28 6.34 0.24
C ASP A 91 0.50 5.00 0.96
N SER A 92 0.86 3.99 0.20
CA SER A 92 1.17 2.64 0.66
C SER A 92 2.62 2.26 0.40
N PHE A 93 3.56 3.20 0.56
CA PHE A 93 4.97 2.94 0.34
C PHE A 93 5.50 1.87 1.30
N ASP A 94 6.06 0.76 0.77
CA ASP A 94 6.45 -0.42 1.55
C ASP A 94 7.92 -0.81 1.44
N THR A 95 8.75 -0.01 0.79
CA THR A 95 10.20 -0.27 0.73
C THR A 95 10.84 0.13 2.07
N HIS A 96 10.79 -0.76 3.05
CA HIS A 96 11.14 -0.51 4.47
C HIS A 96 12.46 0.25 4.65
N ALA A 97 13.52 -0.16 3.96
CA ALA A 97 14.83 0.48 4.08
C ALA A 97 14.86 1.96 3.62
N ARG A 98 13.88 2.37 2.81
CA ARG A 98 13.79 3.73 2.26
C ARG A 98 12.67 4.57 2.87
N ILE A 99 11.93 4.04 3.85
CA ILE A 99 10.86 4.80 4.52
C ILE A 99 11.38 6.10 5.14
N PRO A 100 12.54 6.16 5.84
CA PRO A 100 13.03 7.42 6.39
C PRO A 100 13.33 8.48 5.31
N GLU A 101 13.90 8.09 4.18
CA GLU A 101 14.14 8.97 3.03
C GLU A 101 12.83 9.48 2.44
N HIS A 102 11.89 8.56 2.20
CA HIS A 102 10.58 8.88 1.66
C HIS A 102 9.79 9.81 2.59
N PHE A 103 9.83 9.56 3.90
CA PHE A 103 9.24 10.43 4.91
C PHE A 103 9.80 11.87 4.81
N GLY A 104 11.13 12.03 4.76
CA GLY A 104 11.75 13.35 4.66
C GLY A 104 11.31 14.12 3.40
N ASN A 105 11.24 13.42 2.27
CA ASN A 105 10.81 14.03 0.99
C ASN A 105 9.34 14.46 1.03
N VAL A 106 8.46 13.61 1.58
CA VAL A 106 7.02 13.91 1.68
C VAL A 106 6.76 14.99 2.73
N ASP A 107 7.43 14.96 3.88
CA ASP A 107 7.30 15.98 4.93
C ASP A 107 7.68 17.37 4.42
N ALA A 108 8.81 17.49 3.72
CA ALA A 108 9.23 18.75 3.12
C ALA A 108 8.20 19.27 2.09
N ALA A 109 7.72 18.39 1.22
CA ALA A 109 6.75 18.76 0.19
C ALA A 109 5.37 19.14 0.77
N ALA A 110 4.90 18.39 1.77
CA ALA A 110 3.64 18.68 2.46
C ALA A 110 3.70 20.02 3.20
N LYS A 111 4.80 20.31 3.89
CA LYS A 111 5.03 21.62 4.53
C LYS A 111 5.04 22.76 3.52
N GLU A 112 5.68 22.59 2.36
CA GLU A 112 5.69 23.57 1.28
C GLU A 112 4.26 23.85 0.77
N GLY A 113 3.42 22.81 0.64
CA GLY A 113 2.04 22.91 0.20
C GLY A 113 1.03 23.31 1.28
N GLY A 114 1.42 23.31 2.57
CA GLY A 114 0.49 23.50 3.68
C GLY A 114 -0.46 22.31 3.88
N ASN A 115 -0.06 21.11 3.47
CA ASN A 115 -0.85 19.90 3.47
C ASN A 115 -0.33 18.86 4.49
N VAL A 116 -1.08 17.77 4.65
CA VAL A 116 -0.72 16.61 5.48
C VAL A 116 -0.38 15.42 4.59
N GLY A 117 0.70 14.72 4.90
CA GLY A 117 1.06 13.45 4.27
C GLY A 117 1.00 12.30 5.29
N ILE A 118 0.27 11.23 4.96
CA ILE A 118 0.28 9.98 5.70
C ILE A 118 0.89 8.92 4.77
N ILE A 119 2.05 8.42 5.12
CA ILE A 119 2.78 7.48 4.27
C ILE A 119 2.76 6.06 4.84
N SER A 120 3.06 5.09 3.98
CA SER A 120 3.27 3.69 4.40
C SER A 120 2.03 3.07 5.06
N VAL A 121 0.84 3.38 4.54
CA VAL A 121 -0.42 2.88 5.06
C VAL A 121 -0.76 1.55 4.39
N GLY A 122 -0.67 0.47 5.16
CA GLY A 122 -0.98 -0.88 4.70
C GLY A 122 -1.11 -1.87 5.85
N TRP A 123 -0.82 -3.12 5.57
CA TRP A 123 -0.73 -4.15 6.60
C TRP A 123 0.63 -4.12 7.28
N ASP A 124 1.71 -4.17 6.51
CA ASP A 124 3.09 -4.10 6.97
C ASP A 124 3.94 -3.37 5.91
N PRO A 125 4.30 -2.12 6.15
CA PRO A 125 4.02 -1.29 7.33
C PRO A 125 2.55 -0.89 7.48
N GLY A 126 2.09 -0.66 8.72
CA GLY A 126 0.75 -0.16 9.02
C GLY A 126 0.04 -0.94 10.13
N MET A 127 -1.12 -1.55 9.85
CA MET A 127 -1.98 -2.21 10.84
C MET A 127 -1.29 -3.30 11.66
N PHE A 128 -0.36 -4.03 11.06
CA PHE A 128 0.41 -5.06 11.76
C PHE A 128 1.23 -4.46 12.92
N SER A 129 1.92 -3.36 12.68
CA SER A 129 2.70 -2.65 13.70
C SER A 129 1.82 -2.04 14.77
N LEU A 130 0.68 -1.46 14.39
CA LEU A 130 -0.28 -0.91 15.33
C LEU A 130 -0.89 -1.99 16.22
N ASN A 131 -1.26 -3.13 15.65
CA ASN A 131 -1.80 -4.26 16.43
C ASN A 131 -0.78 -4.79 17.45
N ARG A 132 0.50 -4.83 17.12
CA ARG A 132 1.56 -5.19 18.06
C ARG A 132 1.68 -4.17 19.18
N LEU A 133 1.63 -2.89 18.87
CA LEU A 133 1.65 -1.82 19.87
C LEU A 133 0.47 -1.93 20.84
N TYR A 134 -0.73 -2.15 20.33
CA TYR A 134 -1.92 -2.34 21.17
C TYR A 134 -1.83 -3.61 22.01
N ALA A 135 -1.35 -4.72 21.42
CA ALA A 135 -1.18 -5.97 22.17
C ALA A 135 -0.20 -5.79 23.35
N ASN A 136 0.92 -5.09 23.14
CA ASN A 136 1.88 -4.80 24.20
C ASN A 136 1.30 -3.86 25.28
N ALA A 137 0.42 -2.93 24.92
CA ALA A 137 -0.23 -2.05 25.87
C ALA A 137 -1.28 -2.79 26.73
N ILE A 138 -2.00 -3.76 26.17
CA ILE A 138 -3.03 -4.55 26.86
C ILE A 138 -2.41 -5.68 27.67
N LEU A 139 -1.35 -6.29 27.16
CA LEU A 139 -0.62 -7.42 27.75
C LEU A 139 0.86 -7.05 27.94
N PRO A 140 1.19 -6.22 28.95
CA PRO A 140 2.54 -5.68 29.10
C PRO A 140 3.61 -6.74 29.32
N ASP A 141 3.25 -7.88 29.92
CA ASP A 141 4.14 -9.04 30.12
C ASP A 141 4.04 -10.07 28.96
N GLY A 142 3.21 -9.79 27.96
CA GLY A 142 3.05 -10.62 26.79
C GLY A 142 4.25 -10.57 25.85
N LYS A 143 4.46 -11.65 25.11
CA LYS A 143 5.44 -11.73 24.03
C LYS A 143 4.71 -11.88 22.71
N ASP A 144 4.97 -10.98 21.77
CA ASP A 144 4.46 -11.15 20.41
C ASP A 144 5.38 -12.04 19.60
N TYR A 145 4.78 -12.82 18.76
CA TYR A 145 5.48 -13.65 17.79
C TYR A 145 4.75 -13.61 16.44
N THR A 146 5.51 -13.84 15.38
CA THR A 146 4.97 -13.93 14.02
C THR A 146 5.34 -15.26 13.41
N PHE A 147 4.38 -15.93 12.81
CA PHE A 147 4.64 -17.10 12.00
C PHE A 147 3.95 -16.99 10.64
N TRP A 148 4.54 -17.62 9.64
CA TRP A 148 4.07 -17.55 8.26
C TRP A 148 3.25 -18.80 7.93
N GLY A 149 2.04 -18.63 7.42
CA GLY A 149 1.27 -19.69 6.80
C GLY A 149 1.77 -20.01 5.38
N LYS A 150 1.32 -21.13 4.80
CA LYS A 150 1.52 -21.42 3.38
C LYS A 150 0.73 -20.41 2.56
N GLY A 151 1.41 -19.67 1.69
CA GLY A 151 0.75 -18.65 0.88
C GLY A 151 1.62 -18.14 -0.26
N VAL A 152 0.96 -17.57 -1.25
CA VAL A 152 1.63 -16.89 -2.36
C VAL A 152 2.08 -15.52 -1.90
N SER A 153 3.38 -15.24 -2.06
CA SER A 153 3.91 -13.89 -1.89
C SER A 153 3.69 -13.10 -3.17
N GLN A 154 2.78 -12.13 -3.15
CA GLN A 154 2.43 -11.34 -4.32
C GLN A 154 3.60 -10.45 -4.78
N GLY A 155 4.23 -9.73 -3.86
CA GLY A 155 5.36 -8.85 -4.17
C GLY A 155 6.56 -9.60 -4.74
N HIS A 156 6.96 -10.71 -4.13
CA HIS A 156 8.06 -11.54 -4.62
C HIS A 156 7.71 -12.22 -5.94
N SER A 157 6.48 -12.67 -6.13
CA SER A 157 6.02 -13.25 -7.41
C SER A 157 6.09 -12.20 -8.52
N ASP A 158 5.71 -10.96 -8.24
CA ASP A 158 5.80 -9.86 -9.18
C ASP A 158 7.27 -9.50 -9.50
N ALA A 159 8.15 -9.50 -8.51
CA ALA A 159 9.58 -9.28 -8.71
C ALA A 159 10.20 -10.34 -9.63
N ILE A 160 9.82 -11.62 -9.47
CA ILE A 160 10.28 -12.71 -10.34
C ILE A 160 9.83 -12.50 -11.78
N ARG A 161 8.58 -12.09 -11.99
CA ARG A 161 8.04 -11.82 -13.33
C ARG A 161 8.69 -10.64 -14.06
N ARG A 162 9.38 -9.75 -13.33
CA ARG A 162 10.12 -8.61 -13.91
C ARG A 162 11.53 -8.98 -14.38
N VAL A 163 12.00 -10.19 -14.06
CA VAL A 163 13.32 -10.65 -14.52
C VAL A 163 13.23 -10.96 -16.01
N GLU A 164 14.17 -10.42 -16.80
CA GLU A 164 14.25 -10.66 -18.24
C GLU A 164 14.31 -12.16 -18.56
N GLY A 165 13.51 -12.60 -19.52
CA GLY A 165 13.41 -14.02 -19.92
C GLY A 165 12.46 -14.86 -19.05
N VAL A 166 11.87 -14.29 -17.99
CA VAL A 166 10.86 -14.98 -17.17
C VAL A 166 9.46 -14.68 -17.71
N LYS A 167 8.77 -15.71 -18.18
CA LYS A 167 7.41 -15.58 -18.72
C LYS A 167 6.35 -15.47 -17.63
N ASP A 168 6.46 -16.27 -16.57
CA ASP A 168 5.62 -16.23 -15.38
C ASP A 168 6.36 -16.85 -14.19
N GLY A 169 5.95 -16.46 -12.97
CA GLY A 169 6.55 -16.98 -11.75
C GLY A 169 5.66 -16.70 -10.53
N LYS A 170 5.61 -17.67 -9.63
CA LYS A 170 4.92 -17.55 -8.33
C LYS A 170 5.84 -18.03 -7.24
N GLN A 171 6.00 -17.20 -6.20
CA GLN A 171 6.71 -17.59 -5.00
C GLN A 171 5.71 -18.00 -3.92
N TYR A 172 5.94 -19.17 -3.34
CA TYR A 172 5.20 -19.64 -2.17
C TYR A 172 6.10 -19.62 -0.94
N THR A 173 5.58 -19.08 0.14
CA THR A 173 6.19 -19.22 1.46
C THR A 173 5.78 -20.56 2.03
N ILE A 174 6.78 -21.37 2.40
CA ILE A 174 6.58 -22.67 3.02
C ILE A 174 7.29 -22.66 4.37
N PRO A 175 6.55 -22.54 5.49
CA PRO A 175 7.14 -22.50 6.81
C PRO A 175 7.74 -23.86 7.19
N VAL A 176 8.74 -23.86 8.06
CA VAL A 176 9.30 -25.05 8.70
C VAL A 176 8.45 -25.34 9.93
N GLU A 177 7.86 -26.55 10.04
CA GLU A 177 6.96 -26.88 11.15
C GLU A 177 7.65 -26.77 12.53
N ALA A 178 8.89 -27.21 12.65
CA ALA A 178 9.64 -27.05 13.90
C ALA A 178 9.84 -25.58 14.29
N ALA A 179 9.99 -24.70 13.30
CA ALA A 179 10.09 -23.26 13.55
C ALA A 179 8.73 -22.69 13.98
N LEU A 180 7.62 -23.17 13.43
CA LEU A 180 6.28 -22.75 13.88
C LEU A 180 6.04 -23.15 15.35
N GLU A 181 6.43 -24.35 15.75
CA GLU A 181 6.32 -24.80 17.14
C GLU A 181 7.22 -24.01 18.07
N ALA A 182 8.48 -23.79 17.70
CA ALA A 182 9.41 -22.98 18.46
C ALA A 182 8.87 -21.58 18.72
N VAL A 183 8.34 -20.92 17.67
CA VAL A 183 7.72 -19.58 17.79
C VAL A 183 6.49 -19.60 18.70
N ARG A 184 5.62 -20.62 18.60
CA ARG A 184 4.46 -20.77 19.51
C ARG A 184 4.87 -20.94 20.97
N ASN A 185 6.02 -21.56 21.21
CA ASN A 185 6.62 -21.72 22.54
C ASN A 185 7.39 -20.48 23.02
N GLY A 186 7.41 -19.40 22.24
CA GLY A 186 8.13 -18.17 22.58
C GLY A 186 9.64 -18.21 22.28
N GLU A 187 10.09 -19.17 21.51
CA GLU A 187 11.47 -19.28 21.04
C GLU A 187 11.68 -18.48 19.75
N ASN A 188 12.93 -18.12 19.45
CA ASN A 188 13.29 -17.40 18.22
C ASN A 188 14.13 -18.31 17.32
N PRO A 189 13.53 -19.08 16.38
CA PRO A 189 14.24 -20.00 15.53
C PRO A 189 15.12 -19.28 14.48
N GLU A 190 16.30 -19.83 14.22
CA GLU A 190 17.22 -19.28 13.20
C GLU A 190 16.66 -19.42 11.77
N LEU A 191 15.94 -20.52 11.49
CA LEU A 191 15.39 -20.82 10.18
C LEU A 191 13.87 -20.94 10.24
N THR A 192 13.16 -20.01 9.60
CA THR A 192 11.69 -19.93 9.63
C THR A 192 11.01 -20.49 8.39
N THR A 193 11.72 -20.62 7.27
CA THR A 193 11.17 -21.07 5.98
C THR A 193 12.10 -22.04 5.25
N ARG A 194 11.51 -22.97 4.49
CA ARG A 194 12.20 -23.87 3.55
C ARG A 194 12.33 -23.22 2.18
N GLY A 195 13.10 -22.19 2.01
CA GLY A 195 13.37 -21.63 0.70
C GLY A 195 12.14 -21.24 -0.14
N SER A 196 12.39 -20.59 -1.25
CA SER A 196 11.38 -20.24 -2.24
C SER A 196 11.38 -21.26 -3.37
N ARG A 197 10.23 -21.86 -3.72
CA ARG A 197 10.09 -22.59 -4.98
C ARG A 197 9.54 -21.67 -6.05
N CYS A 198 10.30 -21.49 -7.11
CA CYS A 198 9.83 -20.88 -8.33
C CYS A 198 9.24 -22.00 -9.21
N CYS A 199 7.96 -21.93 -9.52
CA CYS A 199 7.33 -22.81 -10.51
C CYS A 199 7.50 -22.15 -11.88
N LYS A 200 8.30 -22.78 -12.77
CA LYS A 200 8.26 -22.44 -14.21
C LYS A 200 6.97 -23.02 -14.76
N GLY A 201 6.13 -22.17 -15.33
CA GLY A 201 5.03 -22.55 -16.19
C GLY A 201 5.51 -22.74 -17.62
#